data_dced1de1652a5d6ca7640b13fd6bcdbc
#
_entry.id   dced1de1652a5d6ca7640b13fd6bcdbc
#
_cell.length_a   1.000
_cell.length_b   1.000
_cell.length_c   1.000
_cell.angle_alpha   90.00
_cell.angle_beta   90.00
_cell.angle_gamma   90.00
#
_symmetry.space_group_name_H-M   'P 1'
#
loop_
_entity.id
_entity.type
_entity.pdbx_description
1 polymer ?
#
loop_
_entity_poly.entity_id
_entity_poly.type
_entity_poly.pdbx_seq_one_letter_code
_entity_poly.pdbx_strand_id
1 'polypeptide(L)'
;MEEVLKLKIPASTANLGVGFDSIGMALDKYLHMSIRKIERSNWEFLYYSSELEGLPKDENNYIYQTALNVAHKYNVTLPSLQIEMRSDIPLARGLGSSASALVGALFIANYFGNIQLSKYELLQLATEIEGHPDNVAPTIYGGLIAGFYNPITKITDVARIEVPHVDIILTIPPYELRTEDSRRVLPDTFSHKGAVQNSAISNTMICALIQHKYKLAGKMMEQDGFHEPYRQHLIPEFNQVRKLSRQHDAYATVISGAGPTILTLCLLYTSLMARGRR
;
A
#
# COMPACT_ATOMS: atom_id res chain seq x y z
N MET A 1 10.50 26.11 -22.12
CA MET A 1 9.38 25.25 -21.68
C MET A 1 9.49 25.14 -20.16
N GLU A 2 8.41 25.37 -19.47
CA GLU A 2 8.36 25.23 -18.00
C GLU A 2 8.59 23.77 -17.62
N GLU A 3 9.51 23.50 -16.72
CA GLU A 3 9.88 22.15 -16.30
C GLU A 3 8.77 21.57 -15.41
N VAL A 4 8.10 20.53 -15.88
CA VAL A 4 6.98 19.86 -15.16
C VAL A 4 7.35 18.41 -14.85
N LEU A 5 7.42 18.09 -13.54
CA LEU A 5 7.53 16.70 -13.08
C LEU A 5 6.13 16.08 -13.04
N LYS A 6 5.94 14.96 -13.76
CA LYS A 6 4.70 14.17 -13.71
C LYS A 6 4.97 12.84 -13.01
N LEU A 7 4.18 12.54 -12.00
CA LEU A 7 4.24 11.28 -11.25
C LEU A 7 2.91 10.53 -11.39
N LYS A 8 3.02 9.22 -11.61
CA LYS A 8 1.92 8.27 -11.55
C LYS A 8 2.31 7.20 -10.53
N ILE A 9 1.73 7.27 -9.34
CA ILE A 9 2.12 6.50 -8.15
C ILE A 9 1.01 5.51 -7.84
N PRO A 10 1.29 4.19 -7.85
CA PRO A 10 0.26 3.19 -7.63
C PRO A 10 -0.20 3.14 -6.17
N ALA A 11 -1.46 2.74 -5.98
CA ALA A 11 -1.95 2.21 -4.72
C ALA A 11 -1.24 0.89 -4.39
N SER A 12 -1.39 0.45 -3.16
CA SER A 12 -0.88 -0.85 -2.71
C SER A 12 -1.87 -1.54 -1.80
N THR A 13 -1.84 -2.87 -1.84
CA THR A 13 -2.44 -3.73 -0.82
C THR A 13 -1.31 -4.41 -0.05
N ALA A 14 -1.45 -4.50 1.25
CA ALA A 14 -0.45 -5.07 2.14
C ALA A 14 -0.97 -6.33 2.81
N ASN A 15 -0.05 -7.11 3.36
CA ASN A 15 -0.23 -8.34 4.11
C ASN A 15 -0.64 -9.56 3.27
N LEU A 16 -1.60 -9.46 2.37
CA LEU A 16 -2.17 -10.58 1.62
C LEU A 16 -2.52 -11.80 2.52
N GLY A 17 -3.13 -11.54 3.67
CA GLY A 17 -3.30 -12.49 4.76
C GLY A 17 -2.02 -12.60 5.60
N VAL A 18 -1.41 -13.76 5.65
CA VAL A 18 -0.31 -14.13 6.58
C VAL A 18 1.04 -13.43 6.33
N GLY A 19 1.14 -12.55 5.34
CA GLY A 19 2.36 -11.76 5.05
C GLY A 19 2.45 -10.44 5.82
N PHE A 20 1.98 -10.41 7.06
CA PHE A 20 1.89 -9.22 7.89
C PHE A 20 3.19 -8.41 7.92
N ASP A 21 3.09 -7.09 7.65
CA ASP A 21 4.19 -6.11 7.60
C ASP A 21 5.37 -6.47 6.65
N SER A 22 5.21 -7.50 5.78
CA SER A 22 6.29 -7.99 4.92
C SER A 22 5.90 -8.14 3.45
N ILE A 23 4.64 -8.43 3.14
CA ILE A 23 4.20 -8.70 1.77
C ILE A 23 3.22 -7.63 1.32
N GLY A 24 3.49 -7.09 0.13
CA GLY A 24 2.60 -6.11 -0.48
C GLY A 24 2.60 -6.19 -2.00
N MET A 25 1.55 -5.65 -2.60
CA MET A 25 1.37 -5.65 -4.04
C MET A 25 0.84 -4.30 -4.52
N ALA A 26 1.41 -3.80 -5.62
CA ALA A 26 0.89 -2.62 -6.31
C ALA A 26 -0.45 -2.93 -6.99
N LEU A 27 -1.35 -1.96 -6.98
CA LEU A 27 -2.68 -2.06 -7.57
C LEU A 27 -2.83 -1.06 -8.73
N ASP A 28 -3.73 -1.36 -9.67
CA ASP A 28 -4.05 -0.50 -10.81
C ASP A 28 -5.04 0.62 -10.43
N LYS A 29 -4.68 1.37 -9.38
CA LYS A 29 -5.26 2.63 -8.92
C LYS A 29 -4.12 3.59 -8.64
N TYR A 30 -4.29 4.87 -8.92
CA TYR A 30 -3.13 5.77 -8.93
C TYR A 30 -3.41 7.10 -8.25
N LEU A 31 -2.37 7.64 -7.64
CA LEU A 31 -2.19 9.04 -7.36
C LEU A 31 -1.42 9.67 -8.52
N HIS A 32 -2.05 10.60 -9.23
CA HIS A 32 -1.43 11.38 -10.29
C HIS A 32 -1.04 12.75 -9.75
N MET A 33 0.17 13.17 -10.03
CA MET A 33 0.68 14.47 -9.64
C MET A 33 1.35 15.15 -10.82
N SER A 34 1.09 16.45 -10.99
CA SER A 34 1.79 17.34 -11.93
C SER A 34 2.36 18.49 -11.15
N ILE A 35 3.68 18.61 -11.11
CA ILE A 35 4.41 19.49 -10.21
C ILE A 35 5.27 20.46 -11.03
N ARG A 36 5.18 21.75 -10.73
CA ARG A 36 5.99 22.81 -11.36
C ARG A 36 6.48 23.83 -10.34
N LYS A 37 7.61 24.48 -10.65
CA LYS A 37 8.09 25.63 -9.90
C LYS A 37 7.17 26.84 -10.11
N ILE A 38 7.00 27.63 -9.07
CA ILE A 38 6.24 28.89 -9.12
C ILE A 38 7.02 30.01 -8.46
N GLU A 39 6.77 31.26 -8.92
CA GLU A 39 7.35 32.47 -8.33
C GLU A 39 6.44 33.03 -7.21
N ARG A 40 6.20 32.19 -6.18
CA ARG A 40 5.41 32.55 -4.99
C ARG A 40 6.16 32.12 -3.74
N SER A 41 5.78 32.64 -2.58
CA SER A 41 6.43 32.29 -1.31
C SER A 41 6.05 30.91 -0.79
N ASN A 42 4.84 30.42 -1.11
CA ASN A 42 4.29 29.18 -0.55
C ASN A 42 3.96 28.18 -1.64
N TRP A 43 3.94 26.89 -1.29
CA TRP A 43 3.42 25.85 -2.17
C TRP A 43 1.92 25.98 -2.34
N GLU A 44 1.42 25.54 -3.51
CA GLU A 44 0.00 25.50 -3.84
C GLU A 44 -0.43 24.06 -4.15
N PHE A 45 -1.53 23.60 -3.53
CA PHE A 45 -2.14 22.32 -3.82
C PHE A 45 -3.49 22.49 -4.50
N LEU A 46 -3.62 21.91 -5.70
CA LEU A 46 -4.84 21.90 -6.50
C LEU A 46 -5.36 20.46 -6.62
N TYR A 47 -6.56 20.21 -6.12
CA TYR A 47 -7.18 18.88 -6.08
C TYR A 47 -8.28 18.77 -7.10
N TYR A 48 -8.27 17.67 -7.89
CA TYR A 48 -9.19 17.41 -9.00
C TYR A 48 -9.95 16.09 -8.88
N SER A 49 -10.04 15.53 -7.67
CA SER A 49 -10.85 14.33 -7.38
C SER A 49 -11.41 14.39 -5.97
N SER A 50 -12.58 13.77 -5.77
CA SER A 50 -13.30 13.71 -4.49
C SER A 50 -12.48 13.05 -3.38
N GLU A 51 -11.64 12.09 -3.74
CA GLU A 51 -10.76 11.36 -2.81
C GLU A 51 -9.74 12.28 -2.08
N LEU A 52 -9.49 13.46 -2.61
CA LEU A 52 -8.58 14.44 -2.03
C LEU A 52 -9.30 15.58 -1.30
N GLU A 53 -10.64 15.60 -1.32
CA GLU A 53 -11.41 16.63 -0.63
C GLU A 53 -11.14 16.61 0.88
N GLY A 54 -11.01 17.80 1.47
CA GLY A 54 -10.73 17.96 2.91
C GLY A 54 -9.26 17.81 3.31
N LEU A 55 -8.36 17.42 2.39
CA LEU A 55 -6.93 17.45 2.69
C LEU A 55 -6.40 18.89 2.79
N PRO A 56 -5.45 19.16 3.71
CA PRO A 56 -4.80 20.48 3.81
C PRO A 56 -4.17 20.92 2.48
N LYS A 57 -4.28 22.19 2.15
CA LYS A 57 -3.68 22.81 0.96
C LYS A 57 -2.52 23.76 1.30
N ASP A 58 -2.08 23.72 2.53
CA ASP A 58 -1.07 24.57 3.14
C ASP A 58 0.10 23.75 3.70
N GLU A 59 0.87 24.33 4.59
CA GLU A 59 2.01 23.73 5.28
C GLU A 59 1.66 22.49 6.14
N ASN A 60 0.38 22.27 6.45
CA ASN A 60 -0.08 21.08 7.17
C ASN A 60 -0.26 19.88 6.21
N ASN A 61 -0.06 20.06 4.91
CA ASN A 61 -0.14 18.97 3.96
C ASN A 61 0.98 17.95 4.20
N TYR A 62 0.62 16.66 4.26
CA TYR A 62 1.57 15.58 4.52
C TYR A 62 2.70 15.50 3.49
N ILE A 63 2.39 15.73 2.20
CA ILE A 63 3.40 15.73 1.12
C ILE A 63 4.39 16.89 1.32
N TYR A 64 3.88 18.09 1.67
CA TYR A 64 4.71 19.26 1.95
C TYR A 64 5.68 18.98 3.10
N GLN A 65 5.14 18.55 4.25
CA GLN A 65 5.94 18.29 5.45
C GLN A 65 7.00 17.21 5.20
N THR A 66 6.61 16.13 4.54
CA THR A 66 7.54 15.02 4.22
C THR A 66 8.64 15.48 3.28
N ALA A 67 8.31 16.20 2.21
CA ALA A 67 9.30 16.70 1.25
C ALA A 67 10.30 17.66 1.91
N LEU A 68 9.84 18.56 2.79
CA LEU A 68 10.72 19.46 3.53
C LEU A 68 11.60 18.72 4.55
N ASN A 69 11.08 17.71 5.25
CA ASN A 69 11.88 16.93 6.18
C ASN A 69 13.01 16.18 5.45
N VAL A 70 12.74 15.66 4.26
CA VAL A 70 13.76 15.03 3.41
C VAL A 70 14.78 16.07 2.93
N ALA A 71 14.32 17.23 2.44
CA ALA A 71 15.21 18.30 2.02
C ALA A 71 16.15 18.75 3.17
N HIS A 72 15.61 18.89 4.38
CA HIS A 72 16.40 19.20 5.56
C HIS A 72 17.42 18.11 5.88
N LYS A 73 17.03 16.84 5.82
CA LYS A 73 17.94 15.67 6.05
C LYS A 73 19.15 15.70 5.10
N TYR A 74 18.95 16.15 3.86
CA TYR A 74 20.01 16.23 2.83
C TYR A 74 20.62 17.62 2.67
N ASN A 75 20.30 18.58 3.56
CA ASN A 75 20.79 19.95 3.53
C ASN A 75 20.57 20.67 2.18
N VAL A 76 19.40 20.45 1.57
CA VAL A 76 18.97 21.11 0.33
C VAL A 76 17.74 21.98 0.57
N THR A 77 17.55 22.98 -0.31
CA THR A 77 16.37 23.87 -0.28
C THR A 77 15.47 23.55 -1.46
N LEU A 78 14.18 23.40 -1.21
CA LEU A 78 13.18 23.21 -2.27
C LEU A 78 12.62 24.55 -2.71
N PRO A 79 12.37 24.74 -4.01
CA PRO A 79 11.66 25.91 -4.51
C PRO A 79 10.19 25.85 -4.10
N SER A 80 9.48 26.97 -4.26
CA SER A 80 8.02 26.95 -4.18
C SER A 80 7.42 26.19 -5.35
N LEU A 81 6.46 25.32 -5.05
CA LEU A 81 5.87 24.39 -6.02
C LEU A 81 4.36 24.56 -6.10
N GLN A 82 3.82 24.42 -7.29
CA GLN A 82 2.40 24.13 -7.51
C GLN A 82 2.25 22.65 -7.82
N ILE A 83 1.36 21.99 -7.09
CA ILE A 83 1.11 20.56 -7.17
C ILE A 83 -0.35 20.32 -7.52
N GLU A 84 -0.60 19.91 -8.74
CA GLU A 84 -1.90 19.46 -9.20
C GLU A 84 -2.03 17.97 -8.94
N MET A 85 -3.11 17.56 -8.28
CA MET A 85 -3.31 16.17 -7.85
C MET A 85 -4.67 15.63 -8.24
N ARG A 86 -4.68 14.38 -8.70
CA ARG A 86 -5.87 13.56 -8.90
C ARG A 86 -5.59 12.17 -8.35
N SER A 87 -6.55 11.58 -7.63
CA SER A 87 -6.41 10.26 -7.01
C SER A 87 -7.60 9.37 -7.35
N ASP A 88 -7.31 8.10 -7.66
CA ASP A 88 -8.30 7.03 -7.70
C ASP A 88 -8.25 6.20 -6.39
N ILE A 89 -7.38 6.60 -5.44
CA ILE A 89 -7.11 5.88 -4.20
C ILE A 89 -7.93 6.51 -3.07
N PRO A 90 -8.93 5.84 -2.51
CA PRO A 90 -9.69 6.37 -1.39
C PRO A 90 -8.82 6.41 -0.12
N LEU A 91 -8.98 7.49 0.65
CA LEU A 91 -8.20 7.72 1.88
C LEU A 91 -8.65 6.79 3.01
N ALA A 92 -7.69 6.39 3.85
CA ALA A 92 -7.93 5.59 5.07
C ALA A 92 -8.78 4.32 4.83
N ARG A 93 -8.55 3.64 3.70
CA ARG A 93 -9.30 2.42 3.30
C ARG A 93 -8.41 1.18 3.16
N GLY A 94 -7.15 1.20 3.64
CA GLY A 94 -6.25 0.05 3.54
C GLY A 94 -5.72 -0.20 2.11
N LEU A 95 -5.63 0.86 1.29
CA LEU A 95 -5.14 0.82 -0.09
C LEU A 95 -3.84 1.61 -0.29
N GLY A 96 -3.09 1.85 0.76
CA GLY A 96 -1.77 2.48 0.70
C GLY A 96 -1.78 3.95 0.28
N SER A 97 -2.86 4.71 0.54
CA SER A 97 -2.94 6.14 0.19
C SER A 97 -1.84 6.97 0.87
N SER A 98 -1.52 6.69 2.15
CA SER A 98 -0.41 7.32 2.86
C SER A 98 0.93 7.00 2.21
N ALA A 99 1.18 5.73 1.87
CA ALA A 99 2.41 5.30 1.19
C ALA A 99 2.56 5.96 -0.19
N SER A 100 1.47 6.11 -0.94
CA SER A 100 1.50 6.80 -2.23
C SER A 100 1.85 8.28 -2.07
N ALA A 101 1.31 8.95 -1.05
CA ALA A 101 1.63 10.35 -0.74
C ALA A 101 3.09 10.49 -0.26
N LEU A 102 3.55 9.59 0.63
CA LEU A 102 4.94 9.52 1.09
C LEU A 102 5.91 9.38 -0.08
N VAL A 103 5.69 8.38 -0.94
CA VAL A 103 6.54 8.14 -2.11
C VAL A 103 6.53 9.34 -3.05
N GLY A 104 5.38 9.98 -3.26
CA GLY A 104 5.27 11.22 -4.03
C GLY A 104 6.14 12.34 -3.45
N ALA A 105 6.09 12.55 -2.14
CA ALA A 105 6.89 13.56 -1.45
C ALA A 105 8.41 13.28 -1.59
N LEU A 106 8.82 12.00 -1.48
CA LEU A 106 10.21 11.61 -1.68
C LEU A 106 10.71 11.91 -3.10
N PHE A 107 9.90 11.60 -4.13
CA PHE A 107 10.24 11.92 -5.52
C PHE A 107 10.32 13.44 -5.76
N ILE A 108 9.42 14.23 -5.15
CA ILE A 108 9.46 15.68 -5.23
C ILE A 108 10.76 16.23 -4.62
N ALA A 109 11.09 15.80 -3.39
CA ALA A 109 12.31 16.24 -2.72
C ALA A 109 13.57 15.83 -3.50
N ASN A 110 13.61 14.59 -4.00
CA ASN A 110 14.71 14.07 -4.78
C ASN A 110 14.93 14.86 -6.07
N TYR A 111 13.86 15.17 -6.80
CA TYR A 111 13.93 15.88 -8.08
C TYR A 111 14.24 17.36 -7.92
N PHE A 112 13.43 18.08 -7.16
CA PHE A 112 13.57 19.55 -7.01
C PHE A 112 14.72 19.96 -6.09
N GLY A 113 15.14 19.09 -5.18
CA GLY A 113 16.33 19.25 -4.35
C GLY A 113 17.63 18.79 -5.04
N ASN A 114 17.52 18.19 -6.23
CA ASN A 114 18.67 17.60 -6.95
C ASN A 114 19.49 16.63 -6.08
N ILE A 115 18.84 15.82 -5.25
CA ILE A 115 19.49 14.94 -4.27
C ILE A 115 20.09 13.70 -4.97
N GLN A 116 19.50 13.26 -6.10
CA GLN A 116 19.95 12.15 -6.94
C GLN A 116 19.91 10.75 -6.26
N LEU A 117 18.95 10.54 -5.37
CA LEU A 117 18.75 9.24 -4.75
C LEU A 117 18.26 8.20 -5.77
N SER A 118 18.84 7.02 -5.69
CA SER A 118 18.37 5.83 -6.39
C SER A 118 17.04 5.33 -5.82
N LYS A 119 16.35 4.45 -6.56
CA LYS A 119 15.12 3.80 -6.04
C LYS A 119 15.38 3.00 -4.76
N TYR A 120 16.57 2.42 -4.61
CA TYR A 120 16.97 1.72 -3.40
C TYR A 120 17.04 2.68 -2.20
N GLU A 121 17.70 3.81 -2.35
CA GLU A 121 17.82 4.82 -1.28
C GLU A 121 16.45 5.44 -0.94
N LEU A 122 15.60 5.67 -1.94
CA LEU A 122 14.21 6.10 -1.72
C LEU A 122 13.42 5.07 -0.93
N LEU A 123 13.62 3.75 -1.19
CA LEU A 123 13.00 2.69 -0.40
C LEU A 123 13.47 2.72 1.05
N GLN A 124 14.79 2.88 1.29
CA GLN A 124 15.30 2.96 2.66
C GLN A 124 14.63 4.09 3.45
N LEU A 125 14.54 5.29 2.84
CA LEU A 125 13.87 6.44 3.44
C LEU A 125 12.38 6.21 3.66
N ALA A 126 11.69 5.68 2.66
CA ALA A 126 10.26 5.41 2.75
C ALA A 126 9.96 4.43 3.88
N THR A 127 10.75 3.36 3.98
CA THR A 127 10.55 2.34 5.03
C THR A 127 10.95 2.86 6.41
N GLU A 128 11.98 3.70 6.51
CA GLU A 128 12.35 4.33 7.79
C GLU A 128 11.19 5.20 8.34
N ILE A 129 10.47 5.88 7.46
CA ILE A 129 9.31 6.74 7.84
C ILE A 129 8.07 5.91 8.14
N GLU A 130 7.76 4.91 7.32
CA GLU A 130 6.55 4.08 7.45
C GLU A 130 6.69 3.01 8.54
N GLY A 131 7.90 2.50 8.78
CA GLY A 131 8.21 1.42 9.73
C GLY A 131 8.11 0.01 9.15
N HIS A 132 7.56 -0.18 7.94
CA HIS A 132 7.42 -1.46 7.25
C HIS A 132 7.38 -1.29 5.73
N PRO A 133 7.88 -2.28 4.94
CA PRO A 133 8.03 -2.13 3.49
C PRO A 133 6.78 -2.46 2.66
N ASP A 134 5.81 -3.15 3.22
CA ASP A 134 4.70 -3.82 2.52
C ASP A 134 3.79 -2.91 1.68
N ASN A 135 3.73 -1.61 2.00
CA ASN A 135 3.05 -0.60 1.17
C ASN A 135 4.04 0.19 0.32
N VAL A 136 5.13 0.70 0.90
CA VAL A 136 6.05 1.61 0.19
C VAL A 136 6.88 0.90 -0.87
N ALA A 137 7.28 -0.36 -0.64
CA ALA A 137 8.07 -1.10 -1.61
C ALA A 137 7.30 -1.39 -2.92
N PRO A 138 6.06 -1.94 -2.89
CA PRO A 138 5.29 -2.10 -4.13
C PRO A 138 4.92 -0.75 -4.76
N THR A 139 4.76 0.32 -3.99
CA THR A 139 4.51 1.66 -4.52
C THR A 139 5.70 2.20 -5.31
N ILE A 140 6.95 1.89 -4.91
CA ILE A 140 8.18 2.33 -5.60
C ILE A 140 8.56 1.42 -6.77
N TYR A 141 8.48 0.10 -6.58
CA TYR A 141 8.96 -0.88 -7.56
C TYR A 141 7.87 -1.46 -8.47
N GLY A 142 6.61 -1.35 -8.07
CA GLY A 142 5.50 -2.07 -8.69
C GLY A 142 5.56 -3.57 -8.40
N GLY A 143 4.49 -4.28 -8.77
CA GLY A 143 4.42 -5.73 -8.67
C GLY A 143 4.12 -6.24 -7.26
N LEU A 144 4.41 -7.52 -7.03
CA LEU A 144 4.32 -8.20 -5.75
C LEU A 144 5.70 -8.20 -5.09
N ILE A 145 5.77 -7.77 -3.84
CA ILE A 145 7.02 -7.61 -3.08
C ILE A 145 6.93 -8.40 -1.78
N ALA A 146 7.99 -9.15 -1.49
CA ALA A 146 8.27 -9.61 -0.14
C ALA A 146 9.47 -8.81 0.40
N GLY A 147 9.35 -8.24 1.59
CA GLY A 147 10.36 -7.36 2.16
C GLY A 147 10.57 -7.58 3.65
N PHE A 148 11.74 -7.22 4.12
CA PHE A 148 12.12 -7.20 5.51
C PHE A 148 12.77 -5.86 5.85
N TYR A 149 12.29 -5.19 6.89
CA TYR A 149 12.92 -4.02 7.48
C TYR A 149 13.60 -4.39 8.78
N ASN A 150 14.89 -4.11 8.88
CA ASN A 150 15.64 -4.29 10.11
C ASN A 150 15.61 -2.98 10.92
N PRO A 151 14.89 -2.91 12.05
CA PRO A 151 14.76 -1.67 12.82
C PRO A 151 16.07 -1.24 13.52
N ILE A 152 17.05 -2.16 13.68
CA ILE A 152 18.33 -1.85 14.30
C ILE A 152 19.29 -1.21 13.29
N THR A 153 19.45 -1.84 12.12
CA THR A 153 20.33 -1.33 11.06
C THR A 153 19.66 -0.32 10.16
N LYS A 154 18.33 -0.21 10.23
CA LYS A 154 17.47 0.61 9.36
C LYS A 154 17.61 0.26 7.87
N ILE A 155 17.94 -0.99 7.58
CA ILE A 155 18.09 -1.50 6.21
C ILE A 155 16.85 -2.29 5.85
N THR A 156 16.36 -2.03 4.63
CA THR A 156 15.25 -2.73 4.00
C THR A 156 15.75 -3.57 2.84
N ASP A 157 15.50 -4.87 2.92
CA ASP A 157 15.75 -5.81 1.83
C ASP A 157 14.43 -6.26 1.22
N VAL A 158 14.35 -6.29 -0.11
CA VAL A 158 13.13 -6.67 -0.82
C VAL A 158 13.43 -7.66 -1.95
N ALA A 159 12.51 -8.60 -2.13
CA ALA A 159 12.45 -9.48 -3.28
C ALA A 159 11.18 -9.17 -4.07
N ARG A 160 11.33 -8.86 -5.37
CA ARG A 160 10.21 -8.70 -6.28
C ARG A 160 9.80 -10.04 -6.86
N ILE A 161 8.53 -10.35 -6.79
CA ILE A 161 7.92 -11.57 -7.32
C ILE A 161 7.11 -11.18 -8.55
N GLU A 162 7.06 -12.04 -9.55
CA GLU A 162 6.19 -11.85 -10.70
C GLU A 162 4.72 -11.76 -10.27
N VAL A 163 4.00 -10.80 -10.85
CA VAL A 163 2.58 -10.59 -10.50
C VAL A 163 1.77 -11.81 -10.91
N PRO A 164 1.00 -12.40 -10.00
CA PRO A 164 0.15 -13.54 -10.32
C PRO A 164 -0.85 -13.20 -11.43
N HIS A 165 -1.08 -14.13 -12.36
CA HIS A 165 -2.12 -14.02 -13.37
C HIS A 165 -3.50 -14.34 -12.78
N VAL A 166 -4.00 -13.43 -11.95
CA VAL A 166 -5.28 -13.53 -11.23
C VAL A 166 -5.98 -12.18 -11.24
N ASP A 167 -7.29 -12.20 -11.13
CA ASP A 167 -8.07 -10.99 -10.88
C ASP A 167 -8.09 -10.66 -9.39
N ILE A 168 -8.08 -9.37 -9.10
CA ILE A 168 -8.24 -8.83 -7.76
C ILE A 168 -9.52 -8.03 -7.72
N ILE A 169 -10.42 -8.43 -6.82
CA ILE A 169 -11.64 -7.69 -6.52
C ILE A 169 -11.44 -6.97 -5.18
N LEU A 170 -11.64 -5.67 -5.16
CA LEU A 170 -11.60 -4.85 -3.96
C LEU A 170 -13.04 -4.52 -3.55
N THR A 171 -13.46 -4.98 -2.39
CA THR A 171 -14.68 -4.52 -1.73
C THR A 171 -14.29 -3.42 -0.75
N ILE A 172 -14.68 -2.18 -1.08
CA ILE A 172 -14.26 -0.98 -0.34
C ILE A 172 -15.48 -0.45 0.44
N PRO A 173 -15.53 -0.63 1.77
CA PRO A 173 -16.59 -0.06 2.60
C PRO A 173 -16.57 1.48 2.59
N PRO A 174 -17.72 2.15 2.83
CA PRO A 174 -17.82 3.60 2.77
C PRO A 174 -17.21 4.33 3.98
N TYR A 175 -16.88 3.61 5.05
CA TYR A 175 -16.29 4.17 6.27
C TYR A 175 -14.76 4.07 6.30
N GLU A 176 -14.13 4.91 7.09
CA GLU A 176 -12.68 4.94 7.32
C GLU A 176 -12.27 4.02 8.48
N LEU A 177 -11.08 3.43 8.34
CA LEU A 177 -10.40 2.71 9.41
C LEU A 177 -8.94 3.18 9.45
N ARG A 178 -8.58 3.91 10.49
CA ARG A 178 -7.21 4.40 10.65
C ARG A 178 -6.26 3.24 10.96
N THR A 179 -5.07 3.30 10.42
CA THR A 179 -4.03 2.28 10.66
C THR A 179 -3.73 2.12 12.15
N GLU A 180 -3.69 3.23 12.91
CA GLU A 180 -3.48 3.21 14.36
C GLU A 180 -4.55 2.40 15.11
N ASP A 181 -5.83 2.61 14.77
CA ASP A 181 -6.94 1.88 15.40
C ASP A 181 -6.89 0.40 15.08
N SER A 182 -6.54 0.07 13.83
CA SER A 182 -6.37 -1.30 13.39
C SER A 182 -5.12 -1.99 13.99
N ARG A 183 -4.10 -1.22 14.40
CA ARG A 183 -2.92 -1.77 15.11
C ARG A 183 -3.19 -1.97 16.60
N ARG A 184 -4.03 -1.15 17.23
CA ARG A 184 -4.34 -1.24 18.68
C ARG A 184 -5.02 -2.55 19.08
N VAL A 185 -5.67 -3.25 18.17
CA VAL A 185 -6.34 -4.53 18.45
C VAL A 185 -5.40 -5.74 18.33
N LEU A 186 -4.17 -5.53 17.87
CA LEU A 186 -3.18 -6.60 17.74
C LEU A 186 -2.58 -6.98 19.11
N PRO A 187 -2.23 -8.26 19.31
CA PRO A 187 -1.56 -8.66 20.53
C PRO A 187 -0.10 -8.21 20.54
N ASP A 188 0.44 -7.88 21.71
CA ASP A 188 1.85 -7.50 21.89
C ASP A 188 2.80 -8.69 21.68
N THR A 189 2.33 -9.93 21.86
CA THR A 189 3.15 -11.14 21.81
C THR A 189 2.40 -12.29 21.16
N PHE A 190 3.16 -13.19 20.53
CA PHE A 190 2.67 -14.46 20.01
C PHE A 190 3.35 -15.62 20.73
N SER A 191 2.64 -16.73 20.91
CA SER A 191 3.30 -17.95 21.39
C SER A 191 4.34 -18.42 20.37
N HIS A 192 5.41 -19.05 20.84
CA HIS A 192 6.42 -19.64 19.95
C HIS A 192 5.79 -20.56 18.89
N LYS A 193 4.86 -21.42 19.30
CA LYS A 193 4.15 -22.33 18.37
C LYS A 193 3.34 -21.54 17.33
N GLY A 194 2.64 -20.47 17.74
CA GLY A 194 1.87 -19.61 16.83
C GLY A 194 2.77 -18.91 15.83
N ALA A 195 3.89 -18.35 16.27
CA ALA A 195 4.85 -17.66 15.40
C ALA A 195 5.46 -18.63 14.36
N VAL A 196 5.88 -19.83 14.78
CA VAL A 196 6.39 -20.87 13.87
C VAL A 196 5.33 -21.31 12.85
N GLN A 197 4.07 -21.49 13.28
CA GLN A 197 2.98 -21.85 12.39
C GLN A 197 2.73 -20.76 11.34
N ASN A 198 2.61 -19.51 11.73
CA ASN A 198 2.39 -18.40 10.79
C ASN A 198 3.57 -18.23 9.83
N SER A 199 4.81 -18.36 10.29
CA SER A 199 6.00 -18.37 9.43
C SER A 199 5.94 -19.48 8.38
N ALA A 200 5.58 -20.70 8.77
CA ALA A 200 5.44 -21.84 7.84
C ALA A 200 4.33 -21.59 6.79
N ILE A 201 3.18 -21.03 7.20
CA ILE A 201 2.08 -20.68 6.31
C ILE A 201 2.53 -19.61 5.32
N SER A 202 3.20 -18.54 5.79
CA SER A 202 3.71 -17.44 4.94
C SER A 202 4.72 -17.96 3.90
N ASN A 203 5.69 -18.76 4.33
CA ASN A 203 6.68 -19.35 3.43
C ASN A 203 5.99 -20.24 2.35
N THR A 204 5.01 -21.04 2.74
CA THR A 204 4.24 -21.89 1.81
C THR A 204 3.42 -21.04 0.84
N MET A 205 2.82 -19.93 1.29
CA MET A 205 2.08 -19.00 0.46
C MET A 205 2.95 -18.40 -0.63
N ILE A 206 4.13 -17.87 -0.27
CA ILE A 206 5.07 -17.27 -1.23
C ILE A 206 5.52 -18.30 -2.26
N CYS A 207 5.92 -19.49 -1.82
CA CYS A 207 6.31 -20.56 -2.74
C CYS A 207 5.16 -20.98 -3.68
N ALA A 208 3.92 -21.01 -3.18
CA ALA A 208 2.74 -21.32 -3.98
C ALA A 208 2.43 -20.21 -5.01
N LEU A 209 2.57 -18.94 -4.65
CA LEU A 209 2.41 -17.81 -5.58
C LEU A 209 3.44 -17.86 -6.72
N ILE A 210 4.72 -18.07 -6.39
CA ILE A 210 5.81 -18.21 -7.38
C ILE A 210 5.57 -19.39 -8.33
N GLN A 211 4.98 -20.48 -7.83
CA GLN A 211 4.68 -21.67 -8.63
C GLN A 211 3.31 -21.63 -9.33
N HIS A 212 2.61 -20.48 -9.29
CA HIS A 212 1.25 -20.32 -9.83
C HIS A 212 0.21 -21.32 -9.27
N LYS A 213 0.45 -21.83 -8.06
CA LYS A 213 -0.47 -22.72 -7.34
C LYS A 213 -1.49 -21.92 -6.54
N TYR A 214 -2.34 -21.16 -7.24
CA TYR A 214 -3.21 -20.13 -6.62
C TYR A 214 -4.21 -20.68 -5.60
N LYS A 215 -4.73 -21.91 -5.79
CA LYS A 215 -5.59 -22.59 -4.79
C LYS A 215 -4.85 -22.83 -3.48
N LEU A 216 -3.58 -23.26 -3.55
CA LEU A 216 -2.75 -23.44 -2.36
C LEU A 216 -2.39 -22.11 -1.72
N ALA A 217 -1.99 -21.13 -2.52
CA ALA A 217 -1.69 -19.78 -2.05
C ALA A 217 -2.89 -19.18 -1.30
N GLY A 218 -4.08 -19.22 -1.91
CA GLY A 218 -5.31 -18.73 -1.31
C GLY A 218 -5.68 -19.43 -0.01
N LYS A 219 -5.52 -20.77 0.04
CA LYS A 219 -5.69 -21.53 1.28
C LYS A 219 -4.74 -21.05 2.40
N MET A 220 -3.51 -20.69 2.05
CA MET A 220 -2.53 -20.16 3.02
C MET A 220 -2.88 -18.74 3.43
N MET A 221 -3.26 -17.87 2.50
CA MET A 221 -3.69 -16.49 2.78
C MET A 221 -4.79 -16.43 3.84
N GLU A 222 -5.79 -17.31 3.75
CA GLU A 222 -6.92 -17.34 4.68
C GLU A 222 -6.62 -18.02 6.04
N GLN A 223 -5.40 -18.46 6.27
CA GLN A 223 -4.94 -19.03 7.54
C GLN A 223 -4.08 -18.07 8.37
N ASP A 224 -4.16 -16.78 8.09
CA ASP A 224 -3.46 -15.78 8.87
C ASP A 224 -3.83 -15.87 10.36
N GLY A 225 -2.82 -15.84 11.20
CA GLY A 225 -2.94 -15.75 12.65
C GLY A 225 -2.23 -14.53 13.23
N PHE A 226 -1.65 -13.65 12.40
CA PHE A 226 -0.95 -12.47 12.86
C PHE A 226 -1.87 -11.26 13.08
N HIS A 227 -2.78 -10.99 12.13
CA HIS A 227 -3.57 -9.76 12.22
C HIS A 227 -5.07 -9.93 11.95
N GLU A 228 -5.45 -10.75 10.97
CA GLU A 228 -6.85 -10.87 10.53
C GLU A 228 -7.80 -11.33 11.64
N PRO A 229 -7.47 -12.35 12.48
CA PRO A 229 -8.34 -12.75 13.59
C PRO A 229 -8.69 -11.62 14.57
N TYR A 230 -7.77 -10.66 14.70
CA TYR A 230 -7.94 -9.51 15.61
C TYR A 230 -8.62 -8.32 14.94
N ARG A 231 -8.49 -8.16 13.62
CA ARG A 231 -9.03 -7.03 12.84
C ARG A 231 -10.42 -7.28 12.26
N GLN A 232 -10.79 -8.54 12.00
CA GLN A 232 -12.04 -8.88 11.29
C GLN A 232 -13.30 -8.31 11.95
N HIS A 233 -13.33 -8.11 13.26
CA HIS A 233 -14.47 -7.53 13.98
C HIS A 233 -14.64 -6.03 13.72
N LEU A 234 -13.61 -5.34 13.21
CA LEU A 234 -13.66 -3.94 12.80
C LEU A 234 -14.30 -3.77 11.40
N ILE A 235 -14.54 -4.87 10.69
CA ILE A 235 -15.06 -4.90 9.32
C ILE A 235 -16.30 -5.81 9.28
N PRO A 236 -17.49 -5.27 9.58
CA PRO A 236 -18.72 -6.08 9.70
C PRO A 236 -19.03 -6.94 8.47
N GLU A 237 -18.70 -6.46 7.27
CA GLU A 237 -18.98 -7.14 6.00
C GLU A 237 -18.02 -8.30 5.72
N PHE A 238 -16.89 -8.39 6.41
CA PHE A 238 -15.78 -9.30 6.08
C PHE A 238 -16.22 -10.75 5.93
N ASN A 239 -16.91 -11.29 6.92
CA ASN A 239 -17.34 -12.68 6.90
C ASN A 239 -18.38 -12.98 5.81
N GLN A 240 -19.26 -12.01 5.51
CA GLN A 240 -20.24 -12.14 4.45
C GLN A 240 -19.57 -12.13 3.07
N VAL A 241 -18.65 -11.22 2.82
CA VAL A 241 -17.87 -11.14 1.58
C VAL A 241 -17.07 -12.42 1.38
N ARG A 242 -16.36 -12.90 2.41
CA ARG A 242 -15.59 -14.17 2.35
C ARG A 242 -16.49 -15.38 2.03
N LYS A 243 -17.67 -15.47 2.64
CA LYS A 243 -18.62 -16.53 2.36
C LYS A 243 -19.11 -16.50 0.91
N LEU A 244 -19.49 -15.32 0.41
CA LEU A 244 -19.93 -15.14 -0.98
C LEU A 244 -18.81 -15.47 -1.97
N SER A 245 -17.61 -14.98 -1.74
CA SER A 245 -16.44 -15.23 -2.60
C SER A 245 -16.13 -16.72 -2.74
N ARG A 246 -16.21 -17.48 -1.63
CA ARG A 246 -16.03 -18.94 -1.64
C ARG A 246 -17.11 -19.66 -2.44
N GLN A 247 -18.34 -19.17 -2.45
CA GLN A 247 -19.44 -19.72 -3.27
C GLN A 247 -19.23 -19.50 -4.78
N HIS A 248 -18.34 -18.57 -5.14
CA HIS A 248 -17.97 -18.24 -6.52
C HIS A 248 -16.53 -18.62 -6.85
N ASP A 249 -16.00 -19.65 -6.21
CA ASP A 249 -14.69 -20.26 -6.49
C ASP A 249 -13.50 -19.30 -6.40
N ALA A 250 -13.60 -18.23 -5.60
CA ALA A 250 -12.46 -17.37 -5.32
C ALA A 250 -11.37 -18.15 -4.58
N TYR A 251 -10.12 -17.82 -4.86
CA TYR A 251 -8.97 -18.47 -4.23
C TYR A 251 -8.80 -18.06 -2.77
N ALA A 252 -9.00 -16.78 -2.48
CA ALA A 252 -8.90 -16.20 -1.14
C ALA A 252 -9.69 -14.92 -1.01
N THR A 253 -10.07 -14.60 0.23
CA THR A 253 -10.63 -13.31 0.63
C THR A 253 -9.98 -12.90 1.94
N VAL A 254 -9.25 -11.79 1.94
CA VAL A 254 -8.44 -11.31 3.06
C VAL A 254 -8.60 -9.81 3.27
N ILE A 255 -8.18 -9.30 4.42
CA ILE A 255 -8.15 -7.86 4.69
C ILE A 255 -6.97 -7.22 3.93
N SER A 256 -7.21 -6.11 3.23
CA SER A 256 -6.18 -5.32 2.58
C SER A 256 -5.54 -4.35 3.59
N GLY A 257 -4.26 -4.55 3.89
CA GLY A 257 -3.50 -3.70 4.82
C GLY A 257 -4.15 -3.65 6.20
N ALA A 258 -4.47 -2.43 6.65
CA ALA A 258 -5.18 -2.19 7.92
C ALA A 258 -6.71 -2.40 7.81
N GLY A 259 -7.24 -2.53 6.59
CA GLY A 259 -8.67 -2.47 6.30
C GLY A 259 -9.19 -1.02 6.11
N PRO A 260 -10.49 -0.81 5.93
CA PRO A 260 -11.56 -1.81 5.91
C PRO A 260 -11.71 -2.52 4.56
N THR A 261 -10.92 -2.20 3.54
CA THR A 261 -10.98 -2.87 2.23
C THR A 261 -10.73 -4.35 2.38
N ILE A 262 -11.57 -5.14 1.71
CA ILE A 262 -11.47 -6.58 1.60
C ILE A 262 -10.96 -6.91 0.20
N LEU A 263 -9.89 -7.68 0.11
CA LEU A 263 -9.30 -8.14 -1.13
C LEU A 263 -9.74 -9.57 -1.40
N THR A 264 -10.27 -9.82 -2.60
CA THR A 264 -10.60 -11.17 -3.08
C THR A 264 -9.75 -11.51 -4.30
N LEU A 265 -9.06 -12.64 -4.24
CA LEU A 265 -8.25 -13.21 -5.31
C LEU A 265 -9.07 -14.24 -6.08
N CYS A 266 -9.22 -14.11 -7.42
CA CYS A 266 -10.03 -15.01 -8.23
C CYS A 266 -9.44 -15.24 -9.64
N LEU A 267 -10.08 -16.10 -10.44
CA LEU A 267 -9.72 -16.29 -11.85
C LEU A 267 -10.52 -15.38 -12.78
N LEU A 268 -9.86 -14.88 -13.82
CA LEU A 268 -10.44 -14.02 -14.87
C LEU A 268 -11.80 -14.51 -15.41
N TYR A 269 -11.96 -15.81 -15.66
CA TYR A 269 -13.22 -16.34 -16.20
C TYR A 269 -14.34 -16.40 -15.16
N THR A 270 -14.02 -16.56 -13.88
CA THR A 270 -15.01 -16.55 -12.78
C THR A 270 -15.62 -15.14 -12.65
N SER A 271 -14.81 -14.10 -12.78
CA SER A 271 -15.27 -12.70 -12.75
C SER A 271 -16.16 -12.34 -13.96
N LEU A 272 -15.86 -12.89 -15.15
CA LEU A 272 -16.66 -12.71 -16.37
C LEU A 272 -18.02 -13.41 -16.27
N MET A 273 -18.09 -14.62 -15.71
CA MET A 273 -19.35 -15.35 -15.48
C MET A 273 -20.26 -14.62 -14.48
N ALA A 274 -19.70 -13.98 -13.46
CA ALA A 274 -20.47 -13.16 -12.53
C ALA A 274 -21.09 -11.92 -13.18
N ARG A 275 -20.47 -11.38 -14.23
CA ARG A 275 -21.00 -10.25 -15.03
C ARG A 275 -22.10 -10.65 -16.02
N GLY A 276 -22.14 -11.92 -16.44
CA GLY A 276 -23.11 -12.43 -17.43
C GLY A 276 -24.44 -12.91 -16.86
N ARG A 277 -24.62 -12.91 -15.55
CA ARG A 277 -25.90 -13.26 -14.87
C ARG A 277 -26.59 -12.02 -14.31
N ARG A 278 -26.91 -11.07 -15.19
CA ARG A 278 -27.88 -10.01 -14.91
C ARG A 278 -29.13 -10.24 -15.74
#